data_3e0523f34d091120f741715f2721901a
#
_entry.id   3e0523f34d091120f741715f2721901a
#
_cell.length_a   1.000
_cell.length_b   1.000
_cell.length_c   1.000
_cell.angle_alpha   90.00
_cell.angle_beta   90.00
_cell.angle_gamma   90.00
#
_symmetry.space_group_name_H-M   'P 1'
#
loop_
_entity.id
_entity.type
_entity.pdbx_description
1 polymer ?
#
loop_
_entity_poly.entity_id
_entity_poly.type
_entity_poly.pdbx_seq_one_letter_code
_entity_poly.pdbx_strand_id
1 'polypeptide(L)'
;MSERQKIDALGAAPTRRQVITGGAAVFAGIALGSARARAQQTMGEAPGTDADKARTFLHQEVDLKASSHRVYEILLDSKLFSAFSGEAATVSPKAGGPFALFGGIIVGRNIELVPDQRIVQAWRPAYWEPGVYSLVKFELKAQASQTRVILDHTGFPEGLFASLSSGWKEHYWERLTKYLAKA
;
A
#
# COMPACT_ATOMS: atom_id res chain seq x y z
N MET A 1 -22.15 55.68 11.87
CA MET A 1 -22.04 55.10 13.20
C MET A 1 -21.58 53.70 12.99
N SER A 2 -20.28 53.47 12.90
CA SER A 2 -19.31 53.23 13.97
C SER A 2 -19.68 51.99 14.79
N GLU A 3 -19.00 50.87 14.55
CA GLU A 3 -18.01 50.49 15.55
C GLU A 3 -17.06 49.40 15.02
N ARG A 4 -15.79 49.73 15.03
CA ARG A 4 -14.65 48.82 14.97
C ARG A 4 -14.33 48.37 16.39
N GLN A 5 -14.16 47.10 16.63
CA GLN A 5 -13.40 46.61 17.80
C GLN A 5 -12.72 45.29 17.43
N LYS A 6 -11.49 45.42 17.25
CA LYS A 6 -10.32 45.03 18.06
C LYS A 6 -10.01 43.51 18.05
N ILE A 7 -9.07 43.23 17.18
CA ILE A 7 -8.22 42.03 17.25
C ILE A 7 -7.06 42.43 18.16
N ASP A 8 -6.86 41.75 19.26
CA ASP A 8 -5.58 41.67 19.97
C ASP A 8 -5.62 40.46 20.93
N ALA A 9 -4.80 39.48 20.71
CA ALA A 9 -3.92 38.90 21.69
C ALA A 9 -3.16 37.65 21.10
N LEU A 10 -1.98 37.92 20.65
CA LEU A 10 -0.94 36.89 20.48
C LEU A 10 -0.52 36.40 21.86
N GLY A 11 -0.73 35.11 22.14
CA GLY A 11 -0.14 34.41 23.25
C GLY A 11 1.13 33.69 22.83
N ALA A 12 2.27 34.14 23.33
CA ALA A 12 3.60 33.63 23.07
C ALA A 12 3.82 32.21 23.64
N ALA A 13 4.48 31.36 22.87
CA ALA A 13 4.95 30.06 23.32
C ALA A 13 6.18 30.16 24.24
N PRO A 14 6.29 29.36 25.31
CA PRO A 14 7.49 29.33 26.12
C PRO A 14 8.50 28.32 25.61
N THR A 15 9.68 28.81 25.28
CA THR A 15 10.90 28.05 24.99
C THR A 15 11.42 27.43 26.29
N ARG A 16 11.55 26.13 26.40
CA ARG A 16 12.30 25.46 27.47
C ARG A 16 13.60 24.88 26.93
N ARG A 17 14.68 25.63 27.12
CA ARG A 17 16.04 25.09 27.16
C ARG A 17 16.23 24.40 28.50
N GLN A 18 16.55 23.12 28.52
CA GLN A 18 17.16 22.48 29.67
C GLN A 18 18.60 22.09 29.29
N VAL A 19 19.52 22.76 29.96
CA VAL A 19 20.95 22.42 30.05
C VAL A 19 21.08 21.39 31.16
N ILE A 20 21.67 20.24 30.87
CA ILE A 20 22.12 19.30 31.90
C ILE A 20 23.62 19.13 31.72
N THR A 21 24.34 19.65 32.72
CA THR A 21 25.80 19.52 32.91
C THR A 21 26.09 18.31 33.79
N GLY A 22 27.09 17.51 33.42
CA GLY A 22 28.05 16.93 34.34
C GLY A 22 27.80 15.52 34.85
N GLY A 23 28.82 14.69 34.66
CA GLY A 23 29.03 13.47 35.44
C GLY A 23 29.86 12.41 34.72
N ALA A 24 31.18 12.56 34.73
CA ALA A 24 32.11 11.50 34.32
C ALA A 24 32.25 10.46 35.43
N ALA A 25 32.18 9.19 35.08
CA ALA A 25 32.72 8.10 35.89
C ALA A 25 33.32 7.03 34.97
N VAL A 26 34.59 6.89 35.05
CA VAL A 26 35.46 5.88 34.44
C VAL A 26 35.34 4.61 35.30
N PHE A 27 35.05 3.47 34.70
CA PHE A 27 35.43 2.14 35.20
C PHE A 27 35.90 1.27 34.03
N ALA A 28 37.18 0.94 34.09
CA ALA A 28 37.80 -0.08 33.26
C ALA A 28 37.45 -1.47 33.78
N GLY A 29 37.15 -2.37 32.88
CA GLY A 29 36.97 -3.78 33.18
C GLY A 29 37.08 -4.62 31.90
N ILE A 30 38.24 -5.25 31.75
CA ILE A 30 38.59 -6.18 30.67
C ILE A 30 37.89 -7.53 30.95
N ALA A 31 37.18 -8.09 29.98
CA ALA A 31 37.00 -9.54 29.89
C ALA A 31 36.77 -9.94 28.44
N LEU A 32 37.69 -10.71 27.88
CA LEU A 32 37.61 -11.44 26.63
C LEU A 32 36.52 -12.51 26.74
N GLY A 33 35.71 -12.63 25.71
CA GLY A 33 34.75 -13.72 25.61
C GLY A 33 34.16 -13.77 24.20
N SER A 34 34.82 -14.50 23.30
CA SER A 34 34.35 -14.78 21.95
C SER A 34 33.12 -15.70 22.00
N ALA A 35 31.97 -15.26 21.48
CA ALA A 35 30.95 -16.15 20.99
C ALA A 35 30.15 -15.45 19.90
N ARG A 36 30.51 -15.69 18.63
CA ARG A 36 29.66 -15.42 17.48
C ARG A 36 28.49 -16.41 17.52
N ALA A 37 27.42 -16.01 18.16
CA ALA A 37 26.13 -16.63 17.94
C ALA A 37 25.42 -15.86 16.81
N ARG A 38 25.53 -16.40 15.60
CA ARG A 38 24.78 -15.98 14.42
C ARG A 38 23.36 -16.50 14.60
N ALA A 39 22.53 -15.73 15.28
CA ALA A 39 21.10 -15.99 15.32
C ALA A 39 20.55 -15.68 13.92
N GLN A 40 20.30 -16.74 13.14
CA GLN A 40 19.38 -16.70 12.02
C GLN A 40 18.00 -16.41 12.62
N GLN A 41 17.58 -15.15 12.53
CA GLN A 41 16.17 -14.80 12.70
C GLN A 41 15.44 -15.36 11.49
N THR A 42 14.81 -16.51 11.68
CA THR A 42 13.69 -16.95 10.87
C THR A 42 12.63 -15.85 11.00
N MET A 43 12.42 -15.11 9.91
CA MET A 43 11.31 -14.16 9.81
C MET A 43 10.00 -14.96 9.72
N GLY A 44 9.54 -15.41 10.87
CA GLY A 44 8.13 -15.73 11.07
C GLY A 44 7.40 -14.39 11.08
N GLU A 45 6.42 -14.24 10.21
CA GLU A 45 5.51 -13.09 10.18
C GLU A 45 4.90 -12.93 11.56
N ALA A 46 5.36 -11.90 12.29
CA ALA A 46 4.85 -11.59 13.61
C ALA A 46 3.38 -11.14 13.49
N PRO A 47 2.49 -11.52 14.41
CA PRO A 47 1.13 -10.99 14.45
C PRO A 47 1.20 -9.46 14.51
N GLY A 48 0.42 -8.79 13.63
CA GLY A 48 0.49 -7.36 13.38
C GLY A 48 0.59 -6.54 14.66
N THR A 49 1.58 -5.66 14.68
CA THR A 49 1.83 -4.78 15.83
C THR A 49 0.66 -3.80 15.99
N ASP A 50 0.52 -3.15 17.15
CA ASP A 50 -0.50 -2.10 17.34
C ASP A 50 -0.32 -0.95 16.32
N ALA A 51 0.90 -0.73 15.85
CA ALA A 51 1.19 0.18 14.74
C ALA A 51 0.52 -0.25 13.42
N ASP A 52 0.41 -1.55 13.14
CA ASP A 52 -0.25 -2.05 11.92
C ASP A 52 -1.78 -1.92 12.01
N LYS A 53 -2.35 -1.92 13.20
CA LYS A 53 -3.80 -1.69 13.41
C LYS A 53 -4.22 -0.28 13.04
N ALA A 54 -3.39 0.72 13.29
CA ALA A 54 -3.66 2.12 12.95
C ALA A 54 -3.29 2.48 11.50
N ARG A 55 -2.63 1.58 10.75
CA ARG A 55 -2.22 1.84 9.37
C ARG A 55 -3.41 1.83 8.43
N THR A 56 -3.52 2.89 7.63
CA THR A 56 -4.54 3.07 6.59
C THR A 56 -3.92 3.20 5.20
N PHE A 57 -2.65 2.82 5.06
CA PHE A 57 -1.94 2.76 3.79
C PHE A 57 -1.07 1.51 3.67
N LEU A 58 -0.92 1.04 2.47
CA LEU A 58 -0.14 -0.12 2.07
C LEU A 58 0.69 0.24 0.85
N HIS A 59 1.96 -0.16 0.84
CA HIS A 59 2.85 -0.06 -0.30
C HIS A 59 3.45 -1.43 -0.59
N GLN A 60 3.39 -1.86 -1.86
CA GLN A 60 4.02 -3.11 -2.33
C GLN A 60 4.65 -2.90 -3.70
N GLU A 61 5.74 -3.59 -3.94
CA GLU A 61 6.38 -3.66 -5.25
C GLU A 61 6.50 -5.11 -5.70
N VAL A 62 6.27 -5.36 -6.99
CA VAL A 62 6.44 -6.68 -7.60
C VAL A 62 7.00 -6.55 -9.00
N ASP A 63 7.95 -7.40 -9.36
CA ASP A 63 8.47 -7.50 -10.71
C ASP A 63 7.74 -8.63 -11.46
N LEU A 64 7.04 -8.27 -12.55
CA LEU A 64 6.29 -9.20 -13.38
C LEU A 64 7.00 -9.38 -14.74
N LYS A 65 7.20 -10.62 -15.17
CA LYS A 65 7.84 -10.96 -16.45
C LYS A 65 6.90 -10.74 -17.63
N ALA A 66 6.53 -9.48 -17.87
CA ALA A 66 5.68 -9.03 -18.95
C ALA A 66 5.95 -7.55 -19.24
N SER A 67 5.55 -7.07 -20.42
CA SER A 67 5.57 -5.64 -20.74
C SER A 67 4.53 -4.87 -19.90
N SER A 68 4.76 -3.56 -19.70
CA SER A 68 3.80 -2.69 -19.02
C SER A 68 2.44 -2.65 -19.74
N HIS A 69 2.45 -2.70 -21.06
CA HIS A 69 1.23 -2.84 -21.87
C HIS A 69 0.45 -4.08 -21.49
N ARG A 70 1.11 -5.24 -21.43
CA ARG A 70 0.44 -6.51 -21.07
C ARG A 70 -0.11 -6.50 -19.66
N VAL A 71 0.63 -5.96 -18.68
CA VAL A 71 0.14 -5.81 -17.30
C VAL A 71 -1.05 -4.87 -17.23
N TYR A 72 -0.98 -3.73 -17.94
CA TYR A 72 -2.06 -2.75 -18.02
C TYR A 72 -3.35 -3.38 -18.60
N GLU A 73 -3.24 -4.11 -19.71
CA GLU A 73 -4.37 -4.82 -20.30
C GLU A 73 -4.99 -5.83 -19.34
N ILE A 74 -4.17 -6.66 -18.68
CA ILE A 74 -4.67 -7.71 -17.77
C ILE A 74 -5.47 -7.09 -16.63
N LEU A 75 -5.07 -5.95 -16.11
CA LEU A 75 -5.76 -5.29 -14.99
C LEU A 75 -7.07 -4.60 -15.41
N LEU A 76 -7.26 -4.29 -16.70
CA LEU A 76 -8.41 -3.52 -17.19
C LEU A 76 -9.32 -4.29 -18.15
N ASP A 77 -8.93 -5.46 -18.63
CA ASP A 77 -9.79 -6.32 -19.47
C ASP A 77 -10.51 -7.37 -18.63
N SER A 78 -11.82 -7.45 -18.76
CA SER A 78 -12.67 -8.37 -17.98
C SER A 78 -12.28 -9.84 -18.16
N LYS A 79 -11.95 -10.26 -19.40
CA LYS A 79 -11.60 -11.66 -19.69
C LYS A 79 -10.22 -12.01 -19.17
N LEU A 80 -9.25 -11.10 -19.36
CA LEU A 80 -7.89 -11.30 -18.88
C LEU A 80 -7.82 -11.28 -17.36
N PHE A 81 -8.56 -10.37 -16.72
CA PHE A 81 -8.69 -10.37 -15.26
C PHE A 81 -9.27 -11.68 -14.76
N SER A 82 -10.40 -12.13 -15.34
CA SER A 82 -11.00 -13.40 -14.96
C SER A 82 -10.07 -14.59 -15.19
N ALA A 83 -9.27 -14.57 -16.26
CA ALA A 83 -8.35 -15.65 -16.58
C ALA A 83 -7.20 -15.78 -15.57
N PHE A 84 -6.63 -14.66 -15.09
CA PHE A 84 -5.56 -14.74 -14.09
C PHE A 84 -6.09 -14.97 -12.68
N SER A 85 -7.23 -14.34 -12.33
CA SER A 85 -7.77 -14.43 -10.98
C SER A 85 -8.53 -15.74 -10.72
N GLY A 86 -9.03 -16.39 -11.77
CA GLY A 86 -9.92 -17.55 -11.67
C GLY A 86 -11.35 -17.18 -11.26
N GLU A 87 -11.68 -15.91 -11.18
CA GLU A 87 -12.94 -15.37 -10.70
C GLU A 87 -13.58 -14.44 -11.75
N ALA A 88 -14.90 -14.36 -11.79
CA ALA A 88 -15.57 -13.47 -12.72
C ALA A 88 -15.20 -12.00 -12.47
N ALA A 89 -15.00 -11.26 -13.56
CA ALA A 89 -14.74 -9.83 -13.52
C ALA A 89 -15.51 -9.10 -14.61
N THR A 90 -15.92 -7.87 -14.30
CA THR A 90 -16.46 -6.91 -15.25
C THR A 90 -15.73 -5.61 -15.06
N VAL A 91 -15.09 -5.10 -16.10
CA VAL A 91 -14.32 -3.85 -16.05
C VAL A 91 -14.72 -2.98 -17.23
N SER A 92 -15.06 -1.73 -16.96
CA SER A 92 -15.18 -0.69 -17.99
C SER A 92 -13.85 0.04 -18.11
N PRO A 93 -13.04 -0.18 -19.17
CA PRO A 93 -11.67 0.30 -19.26
C PRO A 93 -11.58 1.78 -19.68
N LYS A 94 -12.27 2.65 -18.95
CA LYS A 94 -12.26 4.11 -19.16
C LYS A 94 -12.31 4.85 -17.82
N ALA A 95 -11.80 6.08 -17.78
CA ALA A 95 -11.95 6.94 -16.61
C ALA A 95 -13.43 7.13 -16.27
N GLY A 96 -13.77 7.06 -14.99
CA GLY A 96 -15.15 7.02 -14.48
C GLY A 96 -15.87 5.67 -14.65
N GLY A 97 -15.30 4.74 -15.42
CA GLY A 97 -15.88 3.43 -15.68
C GLY A 97 -15.94 2.54 -14.43
N PRO A 98 -17.08 1.86 -14.17
CA PRO A 98 -17.20 0.95 -13.04
C PRO A 98 -16.46 -0.35 -13.28
N PHE A 99 -16.13 -1.02 -12.18
CA PHE A 99 -15.67 -2.41 -12.21
C PHE A 99 -16.25 -3.23 -11.06
N ALA A 100 -16.32 -4.54 -11.29
CA ALA A 100 -16.61 -5.57 -10.30
C ALA A 100 -15.62 -6.71 -10.53
N LEU A 101 -14.85 -7.07 -9.51
CA LEU A 101 -13.77 -8.05 -9.57
C LEU A 101 -14.04 -9.17 -8.56
N PHE A 102 -13.45 -10.35 -8.80
CA PHE A 102 -13.57 -11.51 -7.92
C PHE A 102 -15.04 -11.87 -7.63
N GLY A 103 -15.85 -12.03 -8.68
CA GLY A 103 -17.26 -12.33 -8.54
C GLY A 103 -18.11 -11.21 -7.90
N GLY A 104 -17.60 -9.98 -7.87
CA GLY A 104 -18.27 -8.83 -7.24
C GLY A 104 -17.86 -8.57 -5.79
N ILE A 105 -16.89 -9.33 -5.26
CA ILE A 105 -16.33 -9.07 -3.91
C ILE A 105 -15.69 -7.69 -3.84
N ILE A 106 -15.03 -7.26 -4.92
CA ILE A 106 -14.44 -5.93 -5.03
C ILE A 106 -15.20 -5.14 -6.09
N VAL A 107 -15.62 -3.94 -5.72
CA VAL A 107 -16.33 -3.02 -6.62
C VAL A 107 -15.67 -1.64 -6.59
N GLY A 108 -15.84 -0.90 -7.69
CA GLY A 108 -15.24 0.44 -7.73
C GLY A 108 -15.40 1.15 -9.07
N ARG A 109 -14.58 2.19 -9.24
CA ARG A 109 -14.47 2.96 -10.48
C ARG A 109 -13.03 3.29 -10.80
N ASN A 110 -12.68 3.28 -12.07
CA ASN A 110 -11.42 3.83 -12.54
C ASN A 110 -11.46 5.35 -12.43
N ILE A 111 -10.52 5.94 -11.71
CA ILE A 111 -10.42 7.39 -11.53
C ILE A 111 -9.53 7.99 -12.62
N GLU A 112 -8.35 7.39 -12.81
CA GLU A 112 -7.38 7.81 -13.82
C GLU A 112 -6.79 6.59 -14.51
N LEU A 113 -6.64 6.69 -15.82
CA LEU A 113 -6.00 5.69 -16.64
C LEU A 113 -4.98 6.38 -17.54
N VAL A 114 -3.69 6.12 -17.31
CA VAL A 114 -2.60 6.53 -18.19
C VAL A 114 -2.07 5.24 -18.84
N PRO A 115 -2.28 5.06 -20.15
CA PRO A 115 -1.94 3.82 -20.84
C PRO A 115 -0.52 3.36 -20.54
N ASP A 116 -0.38 2.09 -20.15
CA ASP A 116 0.88 1.40 -19.87
C ASP A 116 1.72 1.98 -18.73
N GLN A 117 1.22 2.99 -18.01
CA GLN A 117 1.98 3.70 -16.98
C GLN A 117 1.28 3.73 -15.62
N ARG A 118 -0.03 4.01 -15.58
CA ARG A 118 -0.73 4.21 -14.30
C ARG A 118 -2.21 3.89 -14.38
N ILE A 119 -2.70 3.24 -13.31
CA ILE A 119 -4.12 3.01 -13.06
C ILE A 119 -4.42 3.52 -11.66
N VAL A 120 -5.41 4.39 -11.51
CA VAL A 120 -5.92 4.84 -10.21
C VAL A 120 -7.40 4.47 -10.09
N GLN A 121 -7.77 3.85 -8.98
CA GLN A 121 -9.10 3.32 -8.74
C GLN A 121 -9.66 3.76 -7.38
N ALA A 122 -10.92 4.19 -7.33
CA ALA A 122 -11.70 4.15 -6.11
C ALA A 122 -12.16 2.69 -5.92
N TRP A 123 -11.77 2.07 -4.80
CA TRP A 123 -11.81 0.64 -4.61
C TRP A 123 -12.49 0.30 -3.29
N ARG A 124 -13.35 -0.70 -3.27
CA ARG A 124 -14.11 -1.10 -2.09
C ARG A 124 -14.44 -2.59 -2.13
N PRO A 125 -14.14 -3.37 -1.08
CA PRO A 125 -14.81 -4.62 -0.83
C PRO A 125 -16.33 -4.39 -0.67
N ALA A 126 -17.14 -5.22 -1.28
CA ALA A 126 -18.60 -5.05 -1.27
C ALA A 126 -19.21 -5.11 0.14
N TYR A 127 -18.49 -5.76 1.09
CA TYR A 127 -18.91 -5.87 2.50
C TYR A 127 -18.53 -4.66 3.38
N TRP A 128 -17.77 -3.69 2.86
CA TRP A 128 -17.58 -2.43 3.58
C TRP A 128 -18.86 -1.61 3.57
N GLU A 129 -18.99 -0.70 4.55
CA GLU A 129 -20.12 0.21 4.61
C GLU A 129 -20.31 0.97 3.29
N PRO A 130 -21.56 1.18 2.85
CA PRO A 130 -21.86 1.96 1.65
C PRO A 130 -21.20 3.35 1.71
N GLY A 131 -20.50 3.72 0.62
CA GLY A 131 -19.81 5.02 0.53
C GLY A 131 -18.38 5.03 1.07
N VAL A 132 -17.93 3.98 1.77
CA VAL A 132 -16.53 3.85 2.20
C VAL A 132 -15.70 3.30 1.05
N TYR A 133 -14.79 4.10 0.53
CA TYR A 133 -13.85 3.74 -0.53
C TYR A 133 -12.43 4.04 -0.10
N SER A 134 -11.52 3.22 -0.56
CA SER A 134 -10.08 3.47 -0.54
C SER A 134 -9.58 3.84 -1.94
N LEU A 135 -8.37 4.32 -2.03
CA LEU A 135 -7.71 4.65 -3.28
C LEU A 135 -6.59 3.63 -3.55
N VAL A 136 -6.66 2.99 -4.70
CA VAL A 136 -5.64 2.08 -5.20
C VAL A 136 -4.96 2.70 -6.41
N LYS A 137 -3.64 2.78 -6.37
CA LYS A 137 -2.81 3.26 -7.48
C LYS A 137 -1.82 2.17 -7.87
N PHE A 138 -1.80 1.83 -9.15
CA PHE A 138 -0.74 1.03 -9.76
C PHE A 138 0.12 1.95 -10.62
N GLU A 139 1.43 1.97 -10.39
CA GLU A 139 2.41 2.52 -11.33
C GLU A 139 3.17 1.38 -12.00
N LEU A 140 3.27 1.44 -13.33
CA LEU A 140 3.92 0.44 -14.16
C LEU A 140 5.24 1.02 -14.68
N LYS A 141 6.35 0.50 -14.18
CA LYS A 141 7.69 0.93 -14.57
C LYS A 141 8.30 -0.15 -15.46
N ALA A 142 8.34 0.13 -16.76
CA ALA A 142 8.97 -0.77 -17.72
C ALA A 142 10.46 -0.95 -17.40
N GLN A 143 10.92 -2.20 -17.36
CA GLN A 143 12.31 -2.60 -17.22
C GLN A 143 12.60 -3.59 -18.34
N ALA A 144 13.80 -3.70 -18.81
CA ALA A 144 14.22 -4.49 -19.99
C ALA A 144 13.23 -5.59 -20.46
N SER A 145 13.06 -6.66 -19.67
CA SER A 145 12.18 -7.81 -20.01
C SER A 145 11.02 -8.01 -19.02
N GLN A 146 10.80 -7.05 -18.15
CA GLN A 146 9.78 -7.14 -17.07
C GLN A 146 9.19 -5.76 -16.76
N THR A 147 8.16 -5.74 -15.94
CA THR A 147 7.56 -4.52 -15.41
C THR A 147 7.60 -4.57 -13.90
N ARG A 148 8.15 -3.53 -13.27
CA ARG A 148 7.94 -3.28 -11.87
C ARG A 148 6.59 -2.61 -11.67
N VAL A 149 5.72 -3.27 -10.97
CA VAL A 149 4.43 -2.74 -10.53
C VAL A 149 4.60 -2.21 -9.12
N ILE A 150 4.29 -0.93 -8.93
CA ILE A 150 4.26 -0.27 -7.62
C ILE A 150 2.79 -0.06 -7.27
N LEU A 151 2.39 -0.67 -6.16
CA LEU A 151 1.05 -0.55 -5.60
C LEU A 151 1.07 0.36 -4.40
N ASP A 152 0.26 1.42 -4.44
CA ASP A 152 -0.11 2.20 -3.28
C ASP A 152 -1.60 2.05 -3.04
N HIS A 153 -1.99 1.57 -1.87
CA HIS A 153 -3.38 1.43 -1.43
C HIS A 153 -3.57 2.27 -0.18
N THR A 154 -4.41 3.30 -0.24
CA THR A 154 -4.54 4.31 0.81
C THR A 154 -6.00 4.56 1.19
N GLY A 155 -6.23 5.00 2.43
CA GLY A 155 -7.55 5.39 2.92
C GLY A 155 -8.49 4.22 3.22
N PHE A 156 -7.99 3.02 3.38
CA PHE A 156 -8.80 1.90 3.90
C PHE A 156 -8.99 2.02 5.42
N PRO A 157 -10.08 1.45 5.98
CA PRO A 157 -10.32 1.47 7.42
C PRO A 157 -9.19 0.85 8.25
N GLU A 158 -8.98 1.37 9.45
CA GLU A 158 -8.03 0.81 10.42
C GLU A 158 -8.31 -0.68 10.69
N GLY A 159 -7.27 -1.41 11.08
CA GLY A 159 -7.35 -2.84 11.37
C GLY A 159 -7.31 -3.75 10.13
N LEU A 160 -7.36 -3.20 8.91
CA LEU A 160 -7.41 -3.99 7.69
C LEU A 160 -6.06 -4.16 6.99
N PHE A 161 -4.99 -3.55 7.51
CA PHE A 161 -3.67 -3.58 6.88
C PHE A 161 -3.18 -5.00 6.58
N ALA A 162 -3.19 -5.90 7.57
CA ALA A 162 -2.68 -7.26 7.42
C ALA A 162 -3.48 -8.06 6.38
N SER A 163 -4.82 -8.02 6.46
CA SER A 163 -5.69 -8.74 5.52
C SER A 163 -5.61 -8.21 4.09
N LEU A 164 -5.49 -6.89 3.92
CA LEU A 164 -5.29 -6.29 2.60
C LEU A 164 -3.90 -6.62 2.05
N SER A 165 -2.86 -6.60 2.89
CA SER A 165 -1.50 -6.93 2.49
C SER A 165 -1.39 -8.37 1.99
N SER A 166 -1.93 -9.35 2.72
CA SER A 166 -1.97 -10.74 2.28
C SER A 166 -2.87 -10.93 1.06
N GLY A 167 -4.03 -10.27 1.03
CA GLY A 167 -4.95 -10.32 -0.10
C GLY A 167 -4.32 -9.87 -1.43
N TRP A 168 -3.56 -8.79 -1.43
CA TRP A 168 -2.80 -8.35 -2.62
C TRP A 168 -1.78 -9.39 -3.06
N LYS A 169 -1.03 -9.95 -2.11
CA LYS A 169 -0.04 -10.99 -2.40
C LYS A 169 -0.68 -12.24 -3.02
N GLU A 170 -1.69 -12.80 -2.36
CA GLU A 170 -2.27 -14.10 -2.70
C GLU A 170 -3.18 -14.02 -3.93
N HIS A 171 -4.06 -12.99 -4.02
CA HIS A 171 -5.07 -12.90 -5.06
C HIS A 171 -4.61 -12.17 -6.31
N TYR A 172 -3.62 -11.25 -6.19
CA TYR A 172 -3.06 -10.54 -7.34
C TYR A 172 -1.67 -11.06 -7.73
N TRP A 173 -0.65 -10.85 -6.90
CA TRP A 173 0.73 -11.05 -7.33
C TRP A 173 1.08 -12.50 -7.65
N GLU A 174 0.72 -13.42 -6.78
CA GLU A 174 0.98 -14.85 -7.01
C GLU A 174 0.21 -15.38 -8.21
N ARG A 175 -1.07 -14.98 -8.36
CA ARG A 175 -1.90 -15.41 -9.48
C ARG A 175 -1.42 -14.81 -10.80
N LEU A 176 -1.10 -13.51 -10.84
CA LEU A 176 -0.52 -12.84 -12.01
C LEU A 176 0.80 -13.47 -12.43
N THR A 177 1.71 -13.72 -11.48
CA THR A 177 3.00 -14.36 -11.77
C THR A 177 2.81 -15.74 -12.39
N LYS A 178 1.91 -16.56 -11.82
CA LYS A 178 1.57 -17.88 -12.37
C LYS A 178 0.93 -17.81 -13.75
N TYR A 179 0.04 -16.83 -13.97
CA TYR A 179 -0.61 -16.61 -15.25
C TYR A 179 0.38 -16.23 -16.34
N LEU A 180 1.24 -15.26 -16.06
CA LEU A 180 2.26 -14.78 -17.00
C LEU A 180 3.35 -15.81 -17.31
N ALA A 181 3.61 -16.75 -16.42
CA ALA A 181 4.55 -17.83 -16.67
C ALA A 181 4.02 -18.92 -17.64
N LYS A 182 2.72 -18.91 -17.95
CA LYS A 182 2.07 -19.85 -18.88
C LYS A 182 1.80 -19.25 -20.26
N ALA A 183 1.96 -17.94 -20.37
CA ALA A 183 1.75 -17.19 -21.62
C ALA A 183 3.07 -17.01 -22.36
#